data_08dd7580c5647955941f4829a7ffef58
#
_entry.id   08dd7580c5647955941f4829a7ffef58
#
_cell.length_a   1.000
_cell.length_b   1.000
_cell.length_c   1.000
_cell.angle_alpha   90.00
_cell.angle_beta   90.00
_cell.angle_gamma   90.00
#
_symmetry.space_group_name_H-M   'P 1'
#
loop_
_entity.id
_entity.type
_entity.pdbx_description
1 polymer ?
#
loop_
_entity_poly.entity_id
_entity_poly.type
_entity_poly.pdbx_seq_one_letter_code
_entity_poly.pdbx_strand_id
1 'polypeptide(L)'
;MEREKSDSDVDQRPLTRIIIISVSEGDKRISLDKLNYMGIEQRSLCYHLTVGSMKARCILRTSFIKAIEPYLRYENLLFIKPSLLINLDNVDILDREKIIFTNGEMLYFPKKYYEEIYERWSK
;
A
#
# COMPACT_ATOMS: atom_id res chain seq x y z
N MET A 1 34.60 2.75 10.43
CA MET A 1 34.10 2.82 10.13
C MET A 1 33.34 3.08 9.79
N GLU A 2 33.08 2.87 9.95
CA GLU A 2 32.38 2.96 9.69
C GLU A 2 31.55 3.00 9.48
N ARG A 3 31.82 2.80 9.82
CA ARG A 3 31.02 2.75 9.74
C ARG A 3 30.25 2.88 9.85
N GLU A 4 30.30 2.82 10.26
CA GLU A 4 29.61 2.99 10.44
C GLU A 4 28.79 3.22 10.33
N LYS A 5 29.09 3.16 10.55
CA LYS A 5 28.32 3.32 10.54
C LYS A 5 27.57 3.39 10.30
N SER A 6 27.81 3.19 10.38
CA SER A 6 27.03 3.17 10.19
C SER A 6 26.24 3.06 10.17
N ASP A 7 26.45 2.79 10.49
CA ASP A 7 25.59 2.68 10.50
C ASP A 7 24.69 2.86 10.75
N SER A 8 24.76 2.87 11.15
CA SER A 8 23.78 3.06 11.37
C SER A 8 23.07 3.83 11.36
N ASP A 9 23.38 4.02 11.39
CA ASP A 9 22.51 4.65 11.17
C ASP A 9 21.83 4.78 10.56
N VAL A 10 22.06 4.55 10.42
CA VAL A 10 21.31 4.39 9.37
C VAL A 10 20.28 3.41 9.31
N ASP A 11 20.15 2.57 9.72
CA ASP A 11 19.42 1.51 9.65
C ASP A 11 18.04 1.48 9.95
N GLN A 12 17.53 2.05 10.49
CA GLN A 12 16.14 2.05 10.73
C GLN A 12 15.45 2.85 9.70
N ARG A 13 15.97 2.90 8.58
CA ARG A 13 15.43 3.70 7.54
C ARG A 13 14.25 3.06 6.89
N PRO A 14 13.24 3.85 6.51
CA PRO A 14 12.06 3.31 5.85
C PRO A 14 12.36 2.73 4.50
N LEU A 15 13.50 2.98 3.92
CA LEU A 15 13.77 2.39 2.64
C LEU A 15 13.93 0.91 2.69
N THR A 16 14.00 0.32 3.86
CA THR A 16 13.95 -1.12 3.92
C THR A 16 12.57 -1.63 3.54
N ARG A 17 11.63 -0.75 3.31
CA ARG A 17 10.27 -1.14 2.95
C ARG A 17 10.15 -1.27 1.45
N ILE A 18 10.77 -2.32 0.95
CA ILE A 18 10.74 -2.68 -0.46
C ILE A 18 9.88 -3.92 -0.60
N ILE A 19 9.01 -3.94 -1.60
CA ILE A 19 8.23 -5.14 -1.88
C ILE A 19 8.48 -5.59 -3.31
N ILE A 20 8.30 -6.88 -3.53
CA ILE A 20 8.44 -7.49 -4.85
C ILE A 20 7.04 -7.86 -5.32
N ILE A 21 6.66 -7.39 -6.50
CA ILE A 21 5.37 -7.74 -7.07
C ILE A 21 5.60 -8.46 -8.39
N SER A 22 4.68 -9.38 -8.69
CA SER A 22 4.79 -10.24 -9.87
C SER A 22 3.82 -9.74 -10.92
N VAL A 23 4.34 -9.12 -11.97
CA VAL A 23 3.54 -8.53 -13.03
C VAL A 23 3.93 -9.15 -14.36
N SER A 24 3.25 -8.77 -15.45
CA SER A 24 3.43 -9.46 -16.72
C SER A 24 4.85 -9.40 -17.24
N GLU A 25 5.57 -8.34 -16.95
CA GLU A 25 6.96 -8.21 -17.41
C GLU A 25 7.97 -8.98 -16.56
N GLY A 26 7.53 -9.51 -15.42
CA GLY A 26 8.42 -10.22 -14.49
C GLY A 26 8.22 -9.75 -13.08
N ASP A 27 9.19 -10.05 -12.23
CA ASP A 27 9.14 -9.58 -10.85
C ASP A 27 9.68 -8.17 -10.78
N LYS A 28 8.93 -7.30 -10.15
CA LYS A 28 9.29 -5.89 -10.07
C LYS A 28 9.46 -5.49 -8.63
N ARG A 29 10.54 -4.80 -8.35
CA ARG A 29 10.83 -4.28 -7.00
C ARG A 29 10.31 -2.85 -6.92
N ILE A 30 9.48 -2.57 -5.93
CA ILE A 30 8.98 -1.22 -5.72
C ILE A 30 9.19 -0.83 -4.27
N SER A 31 9.36 0.46 -4.06
CA SER A 31 9.41 1.03 -2.73
C SER A 31 7.98 1.19 -2.22
N LEU A 32 7.76 0.84 -0.95
CA LEU A 32 6.42 0.89 -0.39
C LEU A 32 5.82 2.28 -0.43
N ASP A 33 6.66 3.32 -0.34
CA ASP A 33 6.16 4.69 -0.38
C ASP A 33 5.65 5.10 -1.76
N LYS A 34 5.87 4.27 -2.77
CA LYS A 34 5.31 4.50 -4.10
C LYS A 34 3.93 3.88 -4.27
N LEU A 35 3.46 3.16 -3.27
CA LEU A 35 2.17 2.48 -3.34
C LEU A 35 1.09 3.36 -2.73
N ASN A 36 0.01 3.62 -3.48
CA ASN A 36 -1.16 4.29 -2.93
C ASN A 36 -2.08 3.27 -2.28
N TYR A 37 -2.47 2.24 -3.02
CA TYR A 37 -3.29 1.19 -2.44
C TYR A 37 -3.29 -0.04 -3.34
N MET A 38 -3.72 -1.16 -2.77
CA MET A 38 -3.93 -2.41 -3.49
C MET A 38 -5.40 -2.75 -3.46
N GLY A 39 -5.89 -3.30 -4.56
CA GLY A 39 -7.27 -3.74 -4.66
C GLY A 39 -7.35 -4.96 -5.55
N ILE A 40 -8.58 -5.34 -5.90
CA ILE A 40 -8.82 -6.47 -6.80
C ILE A 40 -9.54 -5.96 -8.05
N GLU A 41 -9.00 -6.28 -9.22
CA GLU A 41 -9.63 -5.99 -10.49
C GLU A 41 -9.50 -7.21 -11.37
N GLN A 42 -10.62 -7.66 -11.92
CA GLN A 42 -10.62 -8.82 -12.81
C GLN A 42 -9.96 -10.02 -12.16
N ARG A 43 -10.24 -10.22 -10.86
CA ARG A 43 -9.78 -11.36 -10.07
C ARG A 43 -8.27 -11.37 -9.83
N SER A 44 -7.58 -10.28 -10.13
CA SER A 44 -6.14 -10.15 -9.87
C SER A 44 -5.88 -8.99 -8.93
N LEU A 45 -4.79 -9.08 -8.19
CA LEU A 45 -4.35 -7.93 -7.40
C LEU A 45 -3.96 -6.80 -8.34
N CYS A 46 -4.36 -5.60 -7.98
CA CYS A 46 -4.00 -4.40 -8.73
C CYS A 46 -3.28 -3.46 -7.78
N TYR A 47 -2.11 -3.01 -8.22
CA TYR A 47 -1.25 -2.14 -7.41
C TYR A 47 -1.37 -0.73 -7.97
N HIS A 48 -1.98 0.17 -7.21
CA HIS A 48 -2.12 1.57 -7.61
C HIS A 48 -0.94 2.35 -7.04
N LEU A 49 -0.07 2.81 -7.93
CA LEU A 49 1.16 3.45 -7.52
C LEU A 49 1.03 4.96 -7.65
N THR A 50 2.01 5.69 -7.12
CA THR A 50 2.02 7.14 -7.26
C THR A 50 2.13 7.55 -8.73
N VAL A 51 2.65 6.65 -9.58
CA VAL A 51 2.70 6.86 -11.02
C VAL A 51 2.12 5.61 -11.68
N GLY A 52 0.85 5.69 -12.10
CA GLY A 52 0.22 4.59 -12.82
C GLY A 52 -0.22 3.45 -11.94
N SER A 53 -0.57 2.35 -12.57
CA SER A 53 -0.99 1.15 -11.85
C SER A 53 -0.48 -0.08 -12.57
N MET A 54 -0.41 -1.20 -11.85
CA MET A 54 0.05 -2.46 -12.41
C MET A 54 -0.83 -3.58 -11.88
N LYS A 55 -1.05 -4.59 -12.71
CA LYS A 55 -1.87 -5.74 -12.33
C LYS A 55 -0.96 -6.95 -12.15
N ALA A 56 -1.28 -7.78 -11.16
CA ALA A 56 -0.54 -9.01 -10.95
C ALA A 56 -0.64 -9.91 -12.16
N ARG A 57 0.43 -10.69 -12.38
CA ARG A 57 0.55 -11.57 -13.53
C ARG A 57 -0.55 -12.63 -13.57
N CYS A 58 -0.94 -13.13 -12.41
CA CYS A 58 -1.89 -14.22 -12.32
C CYS A 58 -3.11 -13.80 -11.52
N ILE A 59 -4.23 -14.49 -11.77
CA ILE A 59 -5.41 -14.26 -10.95
C ILE A 59 -5.12 -14.70 -9.53
N LEU A 60 -5.83 -14.07 -8.59
CA LEU A 60 -5.66 -14.37 -7.19
C LEU A 60 -6.33 -15.71 -6.88
N ARG A 61 -5.59 -16.62 -6.25
CA ARG A 61 -6.10 -17.94 -5.94
C ARG A 61 -6.37 -18.15 -4.47
N THR A 62 -6.28 -17.10 -3.69
CA THR A 62 -6.55 -17.14 -2.26
C THR A 62 -7.33 -15.89 -1.89
N SER A 63 -7.68 -15.73 -0.63
CA SER A 63 -8.40 -14.54 -0.21
C SER A 63 -7.47 -13.32 -0.27
N PHE A 64 -8.07 -12.15 -0.40
CA PHE A 64 -7.29 -10.92 -0.45
C PHE A 64 -6.45 -10.74 0.81
N ILE A 65 -7.06 -10.96 1.98
CA ILE A 65 -6.34 -10.74 3.22
C ILE A 65 -5.15 -11.71 3.35
N LYS A 66 -5.32 -12.92 2.85
CA LYS A 66 -4.24 -13.87 2.87
C LYS A 66 -3.09 -13.40 1.97
N ALA A 67 -3.44 -12.84 0.82
CA ALA A 67 -2.43 -12.39 -0.13
C ALA A 67 -1.66 -11.20 0.39
N ILE A 68 -2.29 -10.33 1.19
CA ILE A 68 -1.63 -9.13 1.69
C ILE A 68 -1.05 -9.31 3.08
N GLU A 69 -1.18 -10.51 3.65
CA GLU A 69 -0.74 -10.76 5.01
C GLU A 69 0.69 -10.29 5.29
N PRO A 70 1.66 -10.51 4.39
CA PRO A 70 3.02 -10.06 4.66
C PRO A 70 3.16 -8.55 4.81
N TYR A 71 2.20 -7.79 4.29
CA TYR A 71 2.28 -6.33 4.34
C TYR A 71 1.63 -5.74 5.58
N LEU A 72 0.87 -6.54 6.32
CA LEU A 72 0.11 -6.02 7.47
C LEU A 72 1.02 -5.62 8.63
N ARG A 73 2.29 -5.98 8.59
CA ARG A 73 3.23 -5.57 9.61
C ARG A 73 3.60 -4.08 9.52
N TYR A 74 3.31 -3.44 8.39
CA TYR A 74 3.63 -2.02 8.24
C TYR A 74 2.50 -1.19 8.79
N GLU A 75 2.80 -0.31 9.74
CA GLU A 75 1.79 0.47 10.43
C GLU A 75 1.03 1.41 9.51
N ASN A 76 1.67 1.86 8.45
CA ASN A 76 1.05 2.82 7.56
C ASN A 76 0.12 2.16 6.55
N LEU A 77 0.03 0.83 6.54
CA LEU A 77 -0.88 0.13 5.63
C LEU A 77 -2.10 -0.32 6.40
N LEU A 78 -3.27 0.03 5.90
CA LEU A 78 -4.53 -0.27 6.56
C LEU A 78 -5.41 -1.13 5.66
N PHE A 79 -5.81 -2.29 6.18
CA PHE A 79 -6.71 -3.18 5.45
C PHE A 79 -8.15 -2.77 5.69
N ILE A 80 -8.89 -2.56 4.61
CA ILE A 80 -10.32 -2.26 4.64
C ILE A 80 -11.04 -3.39 3.92
N LYS A 81 -11.98 -4.02 4.60
CA LYS A 81 -12.75 -5.12 4.00
C LYS A 81 -13.55 -4.62 2.82
N PRO A 82 -13.75 -5.44 1.83
CA PRO A 82 -13.23 -6.80 1.74
C PRO A 82 -11.87 -6.87 1.06
N SER A 83 -11.45 -5.85 0.33
CA SER A 83 -10.30 -6.04 -0.54
C SER A 83 -9.57 -4.73 -0.85
N LEU A 84 -9.32 -3.91 0.17
CA LEU A 84 -8.50 -2.72 0.00
C LEU A 84 -7.38 -2.73 1.01
N LEU A 85 -6.18 -2.37 0.57
CA LEU A 85 -5.04 -2.14 1.46
C LEU A 85 -4.50 -0.77 1.11
N ILE A 86 -4.65 0.18 2.03
CA ILE A 86 -4.41 1.60 1.76
C ILE A 86 -3.12 2.04 2.45
N ASN A 87 -2.27 2.74 1.71
CA ASN A 87 -1.08 3.34 2.29
C ASN A 87 -1.44 4.73 2.82
N LEU A 88 -1.57 4.83 4.14
CA LEU A 88 -2.02 6.06 4.77
C LEU A 88 -1.02 7.20 4.59
N ASP A 89 0.26 6.90 4.41
CA ASP A 89 1.28 7.93 4.23
C ASP A 89 1.05 8.73 2.95
N ASN A 90 0.36 8.15 1.97
CA ASN A 90 0.12 8.83 0.69
C ASN A 90 -1.25 9.47 0.60
N VAL A 91 -2.01 9.45 1.70
CA VAL A 91 -3.33 10.09 1.73
C VAL A 91 -3.15 11.57 1.99
N ASP A 92 -3.64 12.38 1.06
CA ASP A 92 -3.58 13.84 1.18
C ASP A 92 -4.86 14.38 1.81
N ILE A 93 -6.01 13.93 1.29
CA ILE A 93 -7.29 14.41 1.77
C ILE A 93 -8.18 13.21 2.08
N LEU A 94 -8.81 13.26 3.25
CA LEU A 94 -9.77 12.22 3.65
C LEU A 94 -11.14 12.87 3.78
N ASP A 95 -12.08 12.38 3.00
CA ASP A 95 -13.48 12.76 3.10
C ASP A 95 -14.26 11.56 3.64
N ARG A 96 -15.54 11.72 3.88
CA ARG A 96 -16.34 10.67 4.53
C ARG A 96 -16.47 9.39 3.71
N GLU A 97 -16.33 9.49 2.40
CA GLU A 97 -16.51 8.34 1.52
C GLU A 97 -15.36 8.16 0.56
N LYS A 98 -14.36 9.02 0.60
CA LYS A 98 -13.28 8.92 -0.37
C LYS A 98 -11.97 9.44 0.18
N ILE A 99 -10.92 8.97 -0.45
CA ILE A 99 -9.55 9.38 -0.17
C ILE A 99 -9.03 10.03 -1.45
N ILE A 100 -8.29 11.12 -1.31
CA ILE A 100 -7.53 11.68 -2.42
C ILE A 100 -6.07 11.56 -2.03
N PHE A 101 -5.32 10.82 -2.84
CA PHE A 101 -3.90 10.59 -2.60
C PHE A 101 -3.10 11.80 -3.06
N THR A 102 -1.84 11.87 -2.65
CA THR A 102 -0.98 13.02 -2.96
C THR A 102 -0.80 13.24 -4.45
N ASN A 103 -0.96 12.21 -5.26
CA ASN A 103 -0.85 12.34 -6.73
C ASN A 103 -2.20 12.68 -7.38
N GLY A 104 -3.25 12.88 -6.58
CA GLY A 104 -4.57 13.23 -7.11
C GLY A 104 -5.50 12.06 -7.35
N GLU A 105 -5.01 10.84 -7.23
CA GLU A 105 -5.86 9.67 -7.43
C GLU A 105 -6.92 9.60 -6.34
N MET A 106 -8.13 9.18 -6.71
CA MET A 106 -9.24 9.08 -5.77
C MET A 106 -9.61 7.63 -5.53
N LEU A 107 -9.98 7.32 -4.29
CA LEU A 107 -10.41 5.97 -3.91
C LEU A 107 -11.64 6.11 -3.04
N TYR A 108 -12.73 5.46 -3.44
CA TYR A 108 -13.95 5.45 -2.63
C TYR A 108 -13.94 4.23 -1.71
N PHE A 109 -14.49 4.38 -0.52
CA PHE A 109 -14.57 3.30 0.46
C PHE A 109 -15.92 3.37 1.16
N PRO A 110 -16.37 2.25 1.77
CA PRO A 110 -17.64 2.29 2.52
C PRO A 110 -17.50 3.22 3.72
N LYS A 111 -18.43 4.14 3.87
CA LYS A 111 -18.28 5.20 4.86
C LYS A 111 -18.25 4.71 6.30
N LYS A 112 -18.67 3.47 6.53
CA LYS A 112 -18.59 2.92 7.89
C LYS A 112 -17.14 2.77 8.36
N TYR A 113 -16.17 2.85 7.44
CA TYR A 113 -14.76 2.76 7.80
C TYR A 113 -14.10 4.11 8.01
N TYR A 114 -14.85 5.19 7.83
CA TYR A 114 -14.28 6.53 7.91
C TYR A 114 -13.56 6.78 9.24
N GLU A 115 -14.21 6.43 10.35
CA GLU A 115 -13.63 6.72 11.67
C GLU A 115 -12.32 5.97 11.87
N GLU A 116 -12.28 4.71 11.46
CA GLU A 116 -11.08 3.92 11.61
C GLU A 116 -9.94 4.49 10.76
N ILE A 117 -10.25 4.88 9.52
CA ILE A 117 -9.24 5.47 8.64
C ILE A 117 -8.74 6.77 9.23
N TYR A 118 -9.66 7.63 9.68
CA TYR A 118 -9.29 8.93 10.23
C TYR A 118 -8.39 8.76 11.46
N GLU A 119 -8.75 7.86 12.33
CA GLU A 119 -7.98 7.65 13.55
C GLU A 119 -6.55 7.21 13.23
N ARG A 120 -6.40 6.28 12.30
CA ARG A 120 -5.08 5.78 11.94
C ARG A 120 -4.28 6.82 11.18
N TRP A 121 -4.94 7.54 10.29
CA TRP A 121 -4.28 8.51 9.43
C TRP A 121 -3.84 9.76 10.17
N SER A 122 -4.62 10.18 11.16
CA SER A 122 -4.38 11.46 11.82
C SER A 122 -3.36 11.39 12.97
N LYS A 123 -2.80 10.24 13.22
CA LYS A 123 -1.81 10.10 14.30
C LYS A 123 -0.41 10.59 13.94
#